data_475b5718a8e66810d1a2142731f791fd
#
_entry.id   475b5718a8e66810d1a2142731f791fd
#
_cell.length_a   1.000
_cell.length_b   1.000
_cell.length_c   1.000
_cell.angle_alpha   90.00
_cell.angle_beta   90.00
_cell.angle_gamma   90.00
#
_symmetry.space_group_name_H-M   'P 1'
#
loop_
_entity.id
_entity.type
_entity.pdbx_description
1 polymer ?
#
loop_
_entity_poly.entity_id
_entity_poly.type
_entity_poly.pdbx_seq_one_letter_code
_entity_poly.pdbx_strand_id
1 'polypeptide(L)'
;MARKFLYFVAFCIVLVIAGRIVYELFQEELAEIALVPSAEFSPVKPLEANAYEDSKLWYSRPGIGVKDPARWQPPLTEGAPAATPDATKAPRFAVFFVHPTSYLNRASWNAPLENGGDPEAERIARIYLRGMASPFNAASEIWAPRYRQATMGAFLTDATEGKKAIDAAYALSLIHI
;
A
#
# COMPACT_ATOMS: atom_id res chain seq x y z
N MET A 1 20.01 -45.53 20.84
CA MET A 1 20.10 -44.14 20.32
C MET A 1 18.92 -43.78 19.42
N ALA A 2 18.50 -44.58 18.46
CA ALA A 2 17.39 -44.33 17.54
C ALA A 2 16.03 -43.99 18.24
N ARG A 3 15.69 -44.71 19.32
CA ARG A 3 14.39 -44.47 20.03
C ARG A 3 14.34 -43.08 20.67
N LYS A 4 15.45 -42.55 21.22
CA LYS A 4 15.50 -41.19 21.78
C LYS A 4 15.40 -40.13 20.68
N PHE A 5 16.02 -40.40 19.54
CA PHE A 5 15.92 -39.52 18.37
C PHE A 5 14.49 -39.44 17.82
N LEU A 6 13.79 -40.60 17.71
CA LEU A 6 12.40 -40.65 17.29
C LEU A 6 11.47 -39.87 18.23
N TYR A 7 11.66 -39.97 19.54
CA TYR A 7 10.89 -39.17 20.49
C TYR A 7 11.17 -37.67 20.37
N PHE A 8 12.40 -37.30 20.12
CA PHE A 8 12.75 -35.89 19.88
C PHE A 8 12.08 -35.36 18.60
N VAL A 9 12.12 -36.12 17.52
CA VAL A 9 11.44 -35.73 16.25
C VAL A 9 9.93 -35.65 16.47
N ALA A 10 9.32 -36.63 17.14
CA ALA A 10 7.89 -36.59 17.44
C ALA A 10 7.53 -35.37 18.29
N PHE A 11 8.34 -35.03 19.28
CA PHE A 11 8.14 -33.84 20.11
C PHE A 11 8.22 -32.55 19.27
N CYS A 12 9.20 -32.43 18.38
CA CYS A 12 9.32 -31.29 17.46
C CYS A 12 8.09 -31.15 16.54
N ILE A 13 7.59 -32.27 16.00
CA ILE A 13 6.39 -32.28 15.18
C ILE A 13 5.19 -31.78 15.98
N VAL A 14 5.01 -32.28 17.20
CA VAL A 14 3.90 -31.84 18.09
C VAL A 14 4.00 -30.34 18.38
N LEU A 15 5.21 -29.82 18.65
CA LEU A 15 5.41 -28.40 18.89
C LEU A 15 5.05 -27.54 17.65
N VAL A 16 5.45 -27.99 16.46
CA VAL A 16 5.11 -27.27 15.21
C VAL A 16 3.60 -27.26 14.99
N ILE A 17 2.94 -28.41 15.18
CA ILE A 17 1.47 -28.51 15.04
C ILE A 17 0.77 -27.64 16.07
N ALA A 18 1.17 -27.71 17.35
CA ALA A 18 0.60 -26.89 18.40
C ALA A 18 0.81 -25.39 18.12
N GLY A 19 2.01 -25.00 17.73
CA GLY A 19 2.32 -23.63 17.33
C GLY A 19 1.47 -23.13 16.15
N ARG A 20 1.25 -24.00 15.17
CA ARG A 20 0.37 -23.70 14.03
C ARG A 20 -1.08 -23.49 14.45
N ILE A 21 -1.59 -24.37 15.32
CA ILE A 21 -2.96 -24.23 15.85
C ILE A 21 -3.11 -22.93 16.65
N VAL A 22 -2.17 -22.64 17.53
CA VAL A 22 -2.19 -21.38 18.31
C VAL A 22 -2.16 -20.17 17.38
N TYR A 23 -1.31 -20.19 16.36
CA TYR A 23 -1.24 -19.11 15.37
C TYR A 23 -2.59 -18.93 14.64
N GLU A 24 -3.21 -20.00 14.15
CA GLU A 24 -4.51 -19.94 13.46
C GLU A 24 -5.63 -19.41 14.37
N LEU A 25 -5.59 -19.75 15.66
CA LEU A 25 -6.60 -19.29 16.63
C LEU A 25 -6.45 -17.81 17.00
N PHE A 26 -5.24 -17.27 17.00
CA PHE A 26 -4.93 -15.92 17.49
C PHE A 26 -4.39 -14.96 16.44
N GLN A 27 -4.41 -15.34 15.15
CA GLN A 27 -3.83 -14.51 14.09
C GLN A 27 -4.52 -13.14 13.95
N GLU A 28 -5.83 -13.07 14.18
CA GLU A 28 -6.60 -11.83 14.12
C GLU A 28 -6.20 -10.88 15.26
N GLU A 29 -6.17 -11.37 16.48
CA GLU A 29 -5.74 -10.60 17.65
C GLU A 29 -4.29 -10.17 17.56
N LEU A 30 -3.42 -11.04 17.03
CA LEU A 30 -2.01 -10.68 16.78
C LEU A 30 -1.88 -9.59 15.71
N ALA A 31 -2.67 -9.65 14.65
CA ALA A 31 -2.69 -8.63 13.62
C ALA A 31 -3.22 -7.30 14.17
N GLU A 32 -4.27 -7.32 14.98
CA GLU A 32 -4.80 -6.14 15.66
C GLU A 32 -3.74 -5.50 16.57
N ILE A 33 -3.12 -6.28 17.46
CA ILE A 33 -2.04 -5.80 18.34
C ILE A 33 -0.87 -5.23 17.55
N ALA A 34 -0.53 -5.82 16.40
CA ALA A 34 0.61 -5.40 15.61
C ALA A 34 0.35 -4.14 14.78
N LEU A 35 -0.87 -3.91 14.31
CA LEU A 35 -1.18 -2.91 13.29
C LEU A 35 -2.12 -1.80 13.74
N VAL A 36 -2.96 -2.02 14.77
CA VAL A 36 -3.91 -1.00 15.23
C VAL A 36 -3.21 0.05 16.09
N PRO A 37 -3.34 1.35 15.75
CA PRO A 37 -2.82 2.42 16.58
C PRO A 37 -3.44 2.42 17.98
N SER A 38 -2.63 2.68 19.00
CA SER A 38 -3.11 2.83 20.38
C SER A 38 -3.44 4.28 20.76
N ALA A 39 -3.10 5.23 19.89
CA ALA A 39 -3.38 6.65 20.11
C ALA A 39 -4.83 6.99 19.77
N GLU A 40 -5.37 8.03 20.38
CA GLU A 40 -6.66 8.61 19.97
C GLU A 40 -6.57 9.16 18.55
N PHE A 41 -7.71 9.11 17.83
CA PHE A 41 -7.79 9.72 16.50
C PHE A 41 -7.61 11.24 16.60
N SER A 42 -6.65 11.76 15.87
CA SER A 42 -6.45 13.20 15.71
C SER A 42 -6.91 13.64 14.32
N PRO A 43 -7.83 14.61 14.21
CA PRO A 43 -8.27 15.11 12.92
C PRO A 43 -7.09 15.61 12.08
N VAL A 44 -7.05 15.20 10.83
CA VAL A 44 -6.00 15.60 9.89
C VAL A 44 -6.35 16.95 9.31
N LYS A 45 -5.38 17.88 9.28
CA LYS A 45 -5.57 19.21 8.69
C LYS A 45 -5.96 19.07 7.20
N PRO A 46 -7.01 19.74 6.73
CA PRO A 46 -7.39 19.74 5.32
C PRO A 46 -6.23 20.15 4.41
N LEU A 47 -6.16 19.59 3.21
CA LEU A 47 -5.27 20.05 2.17
C LEU A 47 -5.81 21.38 1.59
N GLU A 48 -4.92 22.20 1.07
CA GLU A 48 -5.31 23.38 0.31
C GLU A 48 -5.99 22.95 -1.01
N ALA A 49 -6.91 23.77 -1.51
CA ALA A 49 -7.69 23.44 -2.70
C ALA A 49 -6.85 23.16 -3.95
N ASN A 50 -5.65 23.72 -4.04
CA ASN A 50 -4.70 23.57 -5.14
C ASN A 50 -3.52 22.64 -4.81
N ALA A 51 -3.59 21.88 -3.71
CA ALA A 51 -2.46 21.05 -3.26
C ALA A 51 -1.97 20.07 -4.36
N TYR A 52 -2.88 19.51 -5.15
CA TYR A 52 -2.54 18.58 -6.23
C TYR A 52 -1.99 19.24 -7.50
N GLU A 53 -1.78 20.54 -7.54
CA GLU A 53 -0.93 21.18 -8.54
C GLU A 53 0.54 20.82 -8.31
N ASP A 54 0.95 20.55 -7.06
CA ASP A 54 2.30 20.09 -6.73
C ASP A 54 2.52 18.66 -7.27
N SER A 55 3.50 18.52 -8.16
CA SER A 55 3.90 17.23 -8.73
C SER A 55 4.37 16.22 -7.66
N LYS A 56 4.81 16.67 -6.50
CA LYS A 56 5.22 15.80 -5.38
C LYS A 56 4.07 15.01 -4.78
N LEU A 57 2.82 15.44 -4.97
CA LEU A 57 1.63 14.73 -4.51
C LEU A 57 1.12 13.68 -5.51
N TRP A 58 1.97 13.29 -6.47
CA TRP A 58 1.65 12.27 -7.45
C TRP A 58 2.72 11.18 -7.49
N TYR A 59 2.30 9.96 -7.56
CA TYR A 59 3.15 8.81 -7.92
C TYR A 59 3.29 8.69 -9.44
N SER A 60 2.21 8.95 -10.16
CA SER A 60 2.13 8.96 -11.61
C SER A 60 1.27 10.11 -12.08
N ARG A 61 1.74 10.83 -13.09
CA ARG A 61 1.02 11.85 -13.87
C ARG A 61 1.78 12.13 -15.15
N PRO A 62 1.15 12.71 -16.17
CA PRO A 62 1.87 13.17 -17.37
C PRO A 62 3.09 14.05 -17.00
N GLY A 63 4.24 13.76 -17.59
CA GLY A 63 5.47 14.54 -17.38
C GLY A 63 6.37 14.12 -16.21
N ILE A 64 6.03 13.11 -15.41
CA ILE A 64 6.92 12.59 -14.34
C ILE A 64 8.19 11.92 -14.91
N GLY A 65 8.13 11.38 -16.13
CA GLY A 65 9.28 10.81 -16.82
C GLY A 65 9.55 9.34 -16.50
N VAL A 66 10.81 8.91 -16.70
CA VAL A 66 11.21 7.49 -16.67
C VAL A 66 11.10 6.79 -15.32
N LYS A 67 10.89 7.52 -14.25
CA LYS A 67 10.74 6.96 -12.89
C LYS A 67 9.27 6.70 -12.51
N ASP A 68 8.34 6.85 -13.45
CA ASP A 68 6.92 6.60 -13.24
C ASP A 68 6.66 5.12 -12.94
N PRO A 69 6.24 4.74 -11.72
CA PRO A 69 6.01 3.35 -11.38
C PRO A 69 4.83 2.73 -12.13
N ALA A 70 3.84 3.52 -12.56
CA ALA A 70 2.70 3.04 -13.32
C ALA A 70 3.04 2.73 -14.79
N ARG A 71 4.18 3.21 -15.27
CA ARG A 71 4.70 2.91 -16.60
C ARG A 71 5.74 1.78 -16.61
N TRP A 72 5.95 1.13 -15.48
CA TRP A 72 6.91 0.05 -15.36
C TRP A 72 6.54 -1.13 -16.26
N GLN A 73 7.57 -1.73 -16.88
CA GLN A 73 7.46 -2.96 -17.65
C GLN A 73 8.57 -3.92 -17.21
N PRO A 74 8.26 -5.20 -17.01
CA PRO A 74 9.30 -6.18 -16.75
C PRO A 74 10.21 -6.31 -17.99
N PRO A 75 11.52 -6.51 -17.80
CA PRO A 75 12.39 -6.86 -18.93
C PRO A 75 11.94 -8.22 -19.50
N LEU A 76 11.64 -8.24 -20.79
CA LEU A 76 11.18 -9.45 -21.48
C LEU A 76 12.30 -10.47 -21.67
N THR A 77 13.55 -10.01 -21.73
CA THR A 77 14.77 -10.82 -21.85
C THR A 77 15.91 -10.09 -21.17
N GLU A 78 16.88 -10.83 -20.65
CA GLU A 78 18.07 -10.23 -20.05
C GLU A 78 18.78 -9.35 -21.10
N GLY A 79 18.91 -8.05 -20.83
CA GLY A 79 19.51 -7.08 -21.75
C GLY A 79 18.60 -6.48 -22.82
N ALA A 80 17.35 -6.93 -22.96
CA ALA A 80 16.42 -6.27 -23.89
C ALA A 80 15.90 -4.95 -23.29
N PRO A 81 15.88 -3.85 -24.05
CA PRO A 81 15.23 -2.62 -23.61
C PRO A 81 13.74 -2.87 -23.40
N ALA A 82 13.19 -2.33 -22.30
CA ALA A 82 11.76 -2.36 -22.08
C ALA A 82 11.06 -1.70 -23.27
N ALA A 83 10.05 -2.38 -23.86
CA ALA A 83 9.29 -1.80 -24.95
C ALA A 83 8.57 -0.54 -24.44
N THR A 84 8.96 0.62 -24.91
CA THR A 84 8.26 1.86 -24.63
C THR A 84 6.98 1.86 -25.47
N PRO A 85 5.78 1.94 -24.86
CA PRO A 85 4.56 2.05 -25.64
C PRO A 85 4.65 3.25 -26.59
N ASP A 86 4.33 3.03 -27.85
CA ASP A 86 4.25 4.11 -28.83
C ASP A 86 3.07 5.02 -28.44
N ALA A 87 3.36 6.16 -27.87
CA ALA A 87 2.35 7.11 -27.41
C ALA A 87 1.41 7.60 -28.55
N THR A 88 1.83 7.47 -29.81
CA THR A 88 1.00 7.84 -30.97
C THR A 88 -0.05 6.77 -31.29
N LYS A 89 0.17 5.54 -30.83
CA LYS A 89 -0.73 4.39 -31.01
C LYS A 89 -1.48 4.02 -29.73
N ALA A 90 -1.22 4.73 -28.63
CA ALA A 90 -1.87 4.47 -27.37
C ALA A 90 -3.39 4.70 -27.48
N PRO A 91 -4.22 3.81 -26.89
CA PRO A 91 -5.66 4.03 -26.78
C PRO A 91 -5.94 5.38 -26.10
N ARG A 92 -6.88 6.15 -26.63
CA ARG A 92 -7.22 7.47 -26.08
C ARG A 92 -8.12 7.33 -24.84
N PHE A 93 -7.57 6.77 -23.76
CA PHE A 93 -8.23 6.78 -22.47
C PHE A 93 -7.22 7.18 -21.37
N ALA A 94 -7.72 7.85 -20.36
CA ALA A 94 -6.97 8.17 -19.16
C ALA A 94 -7.34 7.16 -18.05
N VAL A 95 -6.36 6.84 -17.21
CA VAL A 95 -6.54 6.01 -16.02
C VAL A 95 -6.30 6.87 -14.79
N PHE A 96 -7.28 6.87 -13.89
CA PHE A 96 -7.11 7.40 -12.56
C PHE A 96 -7.01 6.22 -11.58
N PHE A 97 -5.85 6.05 -10.94
CA PHE A 97 -5.56 4.89 -10.11
C PHE A 97 -5.32 5.29 -8.66
N VAL A 98 -6.20 4.84 -7.78
CA VAL A 98 -6.03 4.97 -6.32
C VAL A 98 -5.49 3.65 -5.80
N HIS A 99 -4.25 3.64 -5.30
CA HIS A 99 -3.65 2.42 -4.77
C HIS A 99 -4.28 2.00 -3.44
N PRO A 100 -4.29 0.69 -3.10
CA PRO A 100 -4.71 0.22 -1.78
C PRO A 100 -3.86 0.85 -0.67
N THR A 101 -4.35 0.84 0.59
CA THR A 101 -3.56 1.36 1.70
C THR A 101 -2.20 0.67 1.78
N SER A 102 -1.16 1.47 1.82
CA SER A 102 0.23 1.04 1.96
C SER A 102 0.82 1.46 3.32
N TYR A 103 0.06 2.21 4.10
CA TYR A 103 0.47 2.68 5.42
C TYR A 103 0.16 1.63 6.48
N LEU A 104 1.22 0.98 6.97
CA LEU A 104 1.15 -0.10 7.97
C LEU A 104 1.57 0.37 9.37
N ASN A 105 2.09 1.60 9.46
CA ASN A 105 2.60 2.14 10.71
C ASN A 105 1.45 2.44 11.68
N ARG A 106 1.63 2.07 12.95
CA ARG A 106 0.68 2.30 14.04
C ARG A 106 0.90 3.63 14.79
N ALA A 107 1.80 4.48 14.31
CA ALA A 107 2.09 5.76 14.95
C ALA A 107 0.92 6.75 14.80
N SER A 108 0.11 6.62 13.76
CA SER A 108 -1.07 7.45 13.54
C SER A 108 -2.15 6.70 12.75
N TRP A 109 -3.39 7.16 12.86
CA TRP A 109 -4.52 6.58 12.16
C TRP A 109 -4.56 6.90 10.66
N ASN A 110 -3.97 8.02 10.25
CA ASN A 110 -3.84 8.39 8.84
C ASN A 110 -2.39 8.69 8.49
N ALA A 111 -2.01 8.32 7.26
CA ALA A 111 -0.66 8.56 6.75
C ALA A 111 -0.35 10.05 6.63
N PRO A 112 0.81 10.51 7.11
CA PRO A 112 1.27 11.87 6.83
C PRO A 112 1.60 12.03 5.34
N LEU A 113 1.32 13.21 4.78
CA LEU A 113 1.78 13.59 3.43
C LEU A 113 2.95 14.57 3.48
N GLU A 114 3.11 15.23 4.61
CA GLU A 114 4.15 16.23 4.85
C GLU A 114 5.54 15.56 4.84
N ASN A 115 6.56 16.28 4.40
CA ASN A 115 7.96 15.83 4.41
C ASN A 115 8.22 14.51 3.64
N GLY A 116 7.41 14.21 2.62
CA GLY A 116 7.55 13.01 1.80
C GLY A 116 6.82 11.78 2.35
N GLY A 117 6.09 11.91 3.45
CA GLY A 117 5.29 10.82 4.02
C GLY A 117 6.11 9.77 4.78
N ASP A 118 5.52 8.60 4.96
CA ASP A 118 6.18 7.43 5.56
C ASP A 118 6.98 6.67 4.48
N PRO A 119 8.31 6.45 4.66
CA PRO A 119 9.15 5.81 3.64
C PRO A 119 8.74 4.38 3.28
N GLU A 120 8.23 3.62 4.23
CA GLU A 120 7.78 2.25 3.98
C GLU A 120 6.44 2.24 3.22
N ALA A 121 5.52 3.12 3.59
CA ALA A 121 4.29 3.32 2.84
C ALA A 121 4.58 3.74 1.39
N GLU A 122 5.55 4.62 1.18
CA GLU A 122 6.02 5.03 -0.14
C GLU A 122 6.55 3.84 -0.96
N ARG A 123 7.37 2.99 -0.35
CA ARG A 123 7.92 1.79 -0.96
C ARG A 123 6.82 0.82 -1.38
N ILE A 124 5.87 0.55 -0.50
CA ILE A 124 4.74 -0.37 -0.74
C ILE A 124 3.82 0.20 -1.84
N ALA A 125 3.48 1.50 -1.78
CA ALA A 125 2.67 2.15 -2.80
C ALA A 125 3.29 2.00 -4.20
N ARG A 126 4.61 2.17 -4.33
CA ARG A 126 5.32 1.96 -5.60
C ARG A 126 5.26 0.51 -6.09
N ILE A 127 5.25 -0.47 -5.18
CA ILE A 127 5.05 -1.88 -5.55
C ILE A 127 3.63 -2.09 -6.09
N TYR A 128 2.61 -1.52 -5.42
CA TYR A 128 1.23 -1.60 -5.89
C TYR A 128 1.06 -0.97 -7.27
N LEU A 129 1.65 0.21 -7.49
CA LEU A 129 1.60 0.85 -8.80
C LEU A 129 2.26 0.02 -9.89
N ARG A 130 3.42 -0.57 -9.61
CA ARG A 130 4.09 -1.47 -10.56
C ARG A 130 3.30 -2.75 -10.85
N GLY A 131 2.60 -3.30 -9.86
CA GLY A 131 1.83 -4.53 -10.03
C GLY A 131 0.43 -4.31 -10.56
N MET A 132 -0.22 -3.20 -10.20
CA MET A 132 -1.66 -3.02 -10.39
C MET A 132 -2.00 -1.89 -11.39
N ALA A 133 -1.18 -0.84 -11.50
CA ALA A 133 -1.39 0.23 -12.47
C ALA A 133 -0.65 0.00 -13.78
N SER A 134 0.51 -0.64 -13.76
CA SER A 134 1.30 -0.88 -14.97
C SER A 134 0.64 -1.78 -16.03
N PRO A 135 -0.33 -2.66 -15.74
CA PRO A 135 -1.14 -3.30 -16.77
C PRO A 135 -1.86 -2.32 -17.71
N PHE A 136 -2.07 -1.09 -17.26
CA PHE A 136 -2.66 0.00 -18.05
C PHE A 136 -1.63 0.93 -18.69
N ASN A 137 -0.36 0.53 -18.75
CA ASN A 137 0.73 1.39 -19.23
C ASN A 137 0.59 1.85 -20.70
N ALA A 138 -0.30 1.19 -21.49
CA ALA A 138 -0.68 1.62 -22.82
C ALA A 138 -1.67 2.79 -22.86
N ALA A 139 -2.26 3.18 -21.73
CA ALA A 139 -3.14 4.34 -21.66
C ALA A 139 -2.42 5.63 -22.04
N SER A 140 -3.13 6.61 -22.64
CA SER A 140 -2.56 7.92 -22.95
C SER A 140 -2.04 8.63 -21.70
N GLU A 141 -2.78 8.53 -20.61
CA GLU A 141 -2.46 9.14 -19.33
C GLU A 141 -2.73 8.19 -18.18
N ILE A 142 -1.87 8.20 -17.17
CA ILE A 142 -2.10 7.54 -15.89
C ILE A 142 -1.87 8.56 -14.78
N TRP A 143 -2.88 8.70 -13.94
CA TRP A 143 -2.87 9.59 -12.79
C TRP A 143 -2.99 8.76 -11.53
N ALA A 144 -2.01 8.84 -10.64
CA ALA A 144 -2.01 8.13 -9.36
C ALA A 144 -1.58 9.09 -8.24
N PRO A 145 -2.53 9.60 -7.46
CA PRO A 145 -2.24 10.55 -6.40
C PRO A 145 -1.63 9.89 -5.18
N ARG A 146 -0.87 10.67 -4.42
CA ARG A 146 -0.58 10.42 -3.02
C ARG A 146 -1.75 10.96 -2.21
N TYR A 147 -2.28 10.18 -1.30
CA TYR A 147 -3.40 10.60 -0.47
C TYR A 147 -3.18 10.21 1.00
N ARG A 148 -3.87 10.87 1.91
CA ARG A 148 -3.82 10.55 3.33
C ARG A 148 -4.64 9.31 3.61
N GLN A 149 -4.05 8.16 3.30
CA GLN A 149 -4.66 6.86 3.50
C GLN A 149 -4.86 6.54 4.98
N ALA A 150 -5.92 5.84 5.32
CA ALA A 150 -6.05 5.23 6.64
C ALA A 150 -5.00 4.13 6.83
N THR A 151 -4.50 3.94 8.04
CA THR A 151 -3.60 2.82 8.33
C THR A 151 -4.29 1.48 8.10
N MET A 152 -3.53 0.44 7.81
CA MET A 152 -4.07 -0.93 7.70
C MET A 152 -4.81 -1.33 8.98
N GLY A 153 -4.34 -0.93 10.14
CA GLY A 153 -4.99 -1.19 11.42
C GLY A 153 -6.41 -0.64 11.54
N ALA A 154 -6.75 0.42 10.79
CA ALA A 154 -8.11 0.96 10.79
C ALA A 154 -9.16 -0.03 10.22
N PHE A 155 -8.73 -0.98 9.40
CA PHE A 155 -9.58 -2.02 8.79
C PHE A 155 -9.59 -3.32 9.60
N LEU A 156 -8.81 -3.41 10.67
CA LEU A 156 -8.67 -4.60 11.51
C LEU A 156 -9.36 -4.43 12.87
N THR A 157 -10.06 -3.33 13.10
CA THR A 157 -10.70 -3.04 14.39
C THR A 157 -12.08 -2.43 14.20
N ASP A 158 -12.98 -2.70 15.13
CA ASP A 158 -14.31 -2.07 15.22
C ASP A 158 -14.28 -0.75 16.02
N ALA A 159 -13.10 -0.29 16.45
CA ALA A 159 -12.95 0.94 17.19
C ALA A 159 -13.44 2.17 16.41
N THR A 160 -14.06 3.10 17.11
CA THR A 160 -14.57 4.37 16.53
C THR A 160 -13.47 5.16 15.82
N GLU A 161 -12.24 5.08 16.32
CA GLU A 161 -11.05 5.74 15.77
C GLU A 161 -10.70 5.21 14.38
N GLY A 162 -10.81 3.89 14.16
CA GLY A 162 -10.60 3.27 12.86
C GLY A 162 -11.61 3.79 11.83
N LYS A 163 -12.88 3.85 12.21
CA LYS A 163 -13.93 4.40 11.35
C LYS A 163 -13.69 5.88 11.01
N LYS A 164 -13.35 6.70 12.00
CA LYS A 164 -13.00 8.12 11.77
C LYS A 164 -11.83 8.27 10.81
N ALA A 165 -10.82 7.40 10.91
CA ALA A 165 -9.66 7.42 10.01
C ALA A 165 -10.03 7.07 8.57
N ILE A 166 -10.89 6.09 8.37
CA ILE A 166 -11.41 5.71 7.05
C ILE A 166 -12.24 6.84 6.46
N ASP A 167 -13.17 7.40 7.23
CA ASP A 167 -14.02 8.53 6.81
C ASP A 167 -13.15 9.76 6.42
N ALA A 168 -12.11 10.05 7.22
CA ALA A 168 -11.17 11.13 6.93
C ALA A 168 -10.38 10.87 5.63
N ALA A 169 -9.93 9.64 5.40
CA ALA A 169 -9.23 9.28 4.16
C ALA A 169 -10.14 9.44 2.94
N TYR A 170 -11.40 9.05 3.05
CA TYR A 170 -12.40 9.21 1.99
C TYR A 170 -12.68 10.69 1.70
N ALA A 171 -12.96 11.48 2.73
CA ALA A 171 -13.26 12.90 2.57
C ALA A 171 -12.13 13.67 1.90
N LEU A 172 -10.87 13.36 2.27
CA LEU A 172 -9.69 14.02 1.73
C LEU A 172 -9.32 13.58 0.32
N SER A 173 -9.65 12.34 -0.07
CA SER A 173 -9.34 11.82 -1.41
C SER A 173 -10.35 12.28 -2.46
N LEU A 174 -11.64 12.32 -2.11
CA LEU A 174 -12.71 12.58 -3.09
C LEU A 174 -12.97 14.06 -3.33
N ILE A 175 -12.63 14.94 -2.37
CA ILE A 175 -12.95 16.38 -2.47
C ILE A 175 -11.82 17.17 -3.12
N HIS A 176 -10.57 16.69 -3.07
CA HIS A 176 -9.39 17.46 -3.48
C HIS A 176 -8.70 16.92 -4.75
N ILE A 177 -9.16 15.78 -5.27
CA ILE A 177 -8.69 15.16 -6.49
C ILE A 177 -9.74 15.27 -7.59
#